data_39ed4cef3a61842531e15b96337f9099
#
_entry.id   39ed4cef3a61842531e15b96337f9099
#
_cell.length_a   1.000
_cell.length_b   1.000
_cell.length_c   1.000
_cell.angle_alpha   90.00
_cell.angle_beta   90.00
_cell.angle_gamma   90.00
#
_symmetry.space_group_name_H-M   'P 1'
#
loop_
_entity.id
_entity.type
_entity.pdbx_description
1 polymer ?
#
loop_
_entity_poly.entity_id
_entity_poly.type
_entity_poly.pdbx_seq_one_letter_code
_entity_poly.pdbx_strand_id
1 'polypeptide(L)'
;MIISVFFAILITGYYIFFTPNHFDKRAPFTFEIEEGETFSSVTERLYNEGIIPGKFNFKLAAFIYGAQTKIKAARFKIPNDLSYLDLLDLFVNGPADYLRSIRINDGQTLKWLGAKVKRDVKVDSASFVNLATDKNFISSLGLNYNTLEGYLFSKTYKVYERSSPEEIIKIFYKGFTDFFVDTLKERADKIGLSVHEVLTLASIIKGETNQLMKCQE
;
A
#
# COMPACT_ATOMS: atom_id res chain seq x y z
N MET A 1 23.22 35.60 35.66
CA MET A 1 23.55 34.16 35.46
C MET A 1 22.32 33.29 35.23
N ILE A 2 21.31 33.27 36.11
CA ILE A 2 20.10 32.41 35.95
C ILE A 2 19.30 32.75 34.68
N ILE A 3 19.11 34.04 34.37
CA ILE A 3 18.38 34.51 33.19
C ILE A 3 19.11 34.09 31.86
N SER A 4 20.42 34.16 31.82
CA SER A 4 21.19 33.76 30.63
C SER A 4 21.16 32.25 30.40
N VAL A 5 21.14 31.45 31.48
CA VAL A 5 20.96 30.00 31.39
C VAL A 5 19.54 29.66 30.89
N PHE A 6 18.51 30.35 31.40
CA PHE A 6 17.14 30.17 30.92
C PHE A 6 16.98 30.51 29.44
N PHE A 7 17.54 31.62 28.99
CA PHE A 7 17.55 31.99 27.56
C PHE A 7 18.30 30.97 26.69
N ALA A 8 19.44 30.47 27.14
CA ALA A 8 20.20 29.44 26.43
C ALA A 8 19.38 28.14 26.28
N ILE A 9 18.65 27.73 27.34
CA ILE A 9 17.76 26.56 27.28
C ILE A 9 16.62 26.78 26.29
N LEU A 10 15.99 27.97 26.26
CA LEU A 10 14.94 28.30 25.31
C LEU A 10 15.44 28.31 23.87
N ILE A 11 16.59 28.91 23.60
CA ILE A 11 17.20 28.95 22.27
C ILE A 11 17.57 27.53 21.82
N THR A 12 18.17 26.73 22.69
CA THR A 12 18.51 25.34 22.39
C THR A 12 17.27 24.50 22.13
N GLY A 13 16.21 24.66 22.95
CA GLY A 13 14.93 24.02 22.73
C GLY A 13 14.31 24.41 21.39
N TYR A 14 14.31 25.70 21.07
CA TYR A 14 13.82 26.19 19.78
C TYR A 14 14.57 25.53 18.61
N TYR A 15 15.91 25.51 18.64
CA TYR A 15 16.74 24.86 17.62
C TYR A 15 16.44 23.36 17.51
N ILE A 16 16.31 22.64 18.61
CA ILE A 16 16.02 21.20 18.60
C ILE A 16 14.67 20.88 17.96
N PHE A 17 13.64 21.67 18.24
CA PHE A 17 12.27 21.33 17.85
C PHE A 17 11.83 21.92 16.53
N PHE A 18 12.39 23.06 16.13
CA PHE A 18 11.95 23.80 14.94
C PHE A 18 12.98 23.83 13.80
N THR A 19 14.22 23.35 14.01
CA THR A 19 15.18 23.26 12.90
C THR A 19 14.74 22.15 11.93
N PRO A 20 14.59 22.47 10.64
CA PRO A 20 14.21 21.48 9.64
C PRO A 20 15.23 20.34 9.55
N ASN A 21 14.76 19.13 9.48
CA ASN A 21 15.60 17.96 9.24
C ASN A 21 15.88 17.84 7.75
N HIS A 22 17.14 17.78 7.39
CA HIS A 22 17.57 17.49 6.03
C HIS A 22 17.84 16.00 5.91
N PHE A 23 16.98 15.27 5.20
CA PHE A 23 17.32 13.96 4.71
C PHE A 23 17.48 14.03 3.20
N ASP A 24 18.66 13.62 2.75
CA ASP A 24 19.14 13.85 1.40
C ASP A 24 18.36 13.05 0.33
N LYS A 25 18.05 13.70 -0.81
CA LYS A 25 17.82 13.13 -2.16
C LYS A 25 16.61 12.24 -2.46
N ARG A 26 15.78 11.82 -1.53
CA ARG A 26 14.66 10.88 -1.78
C ARG A 26 13.27 11.41 -1.46
N ALA A 27 13.12 12.71 -1.34
CA ALA A 27 11.83 13.30 -1.02
C ALA A 27 10.89 13.35 -2.25
N PRO A 28 9.59 13.11 -2.05
CA PRO A 28 9.00 12.71 -0.78
C PRO A 28 9.32 11.25 -0.43
N PHE A 29 9.73 11.00 0.81
CA PHE A 29 9.98 9.65 1.32
C PHE A 29 8.65 8.98 1.72
N THR A 30 8.44 7.74 1.31
CA THR A 30 7.25 6.99 1.69
C THR A 30 7.53 6.18 2.95
N PHE A 31 6.82 6.49 4.04
CA PHE A 31 6.96 5.81 5.33
C PHE A 31 5.63 5.19 5.75
N GLU A 32 5.66 3.92 6.12
CA GLU A 32 4.48 3.16 6.52
C GLU A 32 4.52 2.90 8.03
N ILE A 33 3.43 3.24 8.73
CA ILE A 33 3.23 2.91 10.14
C ILE A 33 2.18 1.80 10.19
N GLU A 34 2.55 0.65 10.72
CA GLU A 34 1.68 -0.52 10.78
C GLU A 34 0.69 -0.44 11.95
N GLU A 35 -0.44 -1.14 11.81
CA GLU A 35 -1.44 -1.22 12.88
C GLU A 35 -0.86 -1.98 14.08
N GLY A 36 -0.93 -1.35 15.26
CA GLY A 36 -0.35 -1.89 16.49
C GLY A 36 1.15 -1.63 16.68
N GLU A 37 1.80 -0.95 15.73
CA GLU A 37 3.22 -0.56 15.89
C GLU A 37 3.38 0.46 17.02
N THR A 38 4.38 0.24 17.88
CA THR A 38 4.64 1.15 19.01
C THR A 38 5.35 2.41 18.55
N PHE A 39 5.11 3.54 19.24
CA PHE A 39 5.82 4.80 18.97
C PHE A 39 7.36 4.64 19.06
N SER A 40 7.84 3.77 19.94
CA SER A 40 9.28 3.48 20.04
C SER A 40 9.83 2.77 18.82
N SER A 41 9.09 1.82 18.24
CA SER A 41 9.46 1.13 16.99
C SER A 41 9.48 2.12 15.83
N VAL A 42 8.44 2.94 15.69
CA VAL A 42 8.38 4.02 14.68
C VAL A 42 9.58 4.94 14.78
N THR A 43 9.92 5.39 16.01
CA THR A 43 11.09 6.26 16.25
C THR A 43 12.40 5.58 15.83
N GLU A 44 12.55 4.28 16.12
CA GLU A 44 13.73 3.51 15.77
C GLU A 44 13.90 3.43 14.24
N ARG A 45 12.82 3.13 13.52
CA ARG A 45 12.80 3.07 12.05
C ARG A 45 13.10 4.42 11.43
N LEU A 46 12.47 5.50 11.89
CA LEU A 46 12.73 6.86 11.41
C LEU A 46 14.21 7.25 11.56
N TYR A 47 14.83 6.86 12.68
CA TYR A 47 16.23 7.10 12.90
C TYR A 47 17.13 6.27 11.99
N ASN A 48 16.85 4.97 11.86
CA ASN A 48 17.66 4.07 11.03
C ASN A 48 17.56 4.42 9.54
N GLU A 49 16.45 4.99 9.10
CA GLU A 49 16.25 5.47 7.74
C GLU A 49 16.76 6.91 7.52
N GLY A 50 17.34 7.52 8.58
CA GLY A 50 17.94 8.85 8.51
C GLY A 50 16.93 10.00 8.42
N ILE A 51 15.64 9.75 8.67
CA ILE A 51 14.58 10.77 8.62
C ILE A 51 14.66 11.70 9.81
N ILE A 52 15.06 11.19 10.98
CA ILE A 52 15.28 11.98 12.17
C ILE A 52 16.75 11.85 12.61
N PRO A 53 17.42 12.96 12.99
CA PRO A 53 18.82 12.94 13.43
C PRO A 53 19.03 12.41 14.84
N GLY A 54 17.96 12.34 15.69
CA GLY A 54 18.10 11.92 17.06
C GLY A 54 16.81 11.38 17.67
N LYS A 55 16.90 10.17 18.23
CA LYS A 55 15.75 9.46 18.86
C LYS A 55 15.23 10.17 20.11
N PHE A 56 16.15 10.65 20.97
CA PHE A 56 15.80 11.28 22.23
C PHE A 56 15.01 12.57 22.01
N ASN A 57 15.50 13.45 21.15
CA ASN A 57 14.86 14.73 20.85
C ASN A 57 13.46 14.52 20.22
N PHE A 58 13.34 13.53 19.32
CA PHE A 58 12.05 13.20 18.71
C PHE A 58 11.05 12.65 19.73
N LYS A 59 11.50 11.78 20.66
CA LYS A 59 10.64 11.28 21.74
C LYS A 59 10.21 12.39 22.71
N LEU A 60 11.11 13.34 23.01
CA LEU A 60 10.80 14.50 23.85
C LEU A 60 9.80 15.42 23.15
N ALA A 61 9.98 15.70 21.87
CA ALA A 61 9.03 16.47 21.08
C ALA A 61 7.66 15.81 21.05
N ALA A 62 7.61 14.49 20.84
CA ALA A 62 6.36 13.73 20.83
C ALA A 62 5.64 13.72 22.19
N PHE A 63 6.40 13.69 23.29
CA PHE A 63 5.84 13.80 24.63
C PHE A 63 5.20 15.17 24.85
N ILE A 64 5.90 16.24 24.49
CA ILE A 64 5.41 17.63 24.63
C ILE A 64 4.19 17.87 23.73
N TYR A 65 4.23 17.38 22.48
CA TYR A 65 3.12 17.49 21.52
C TYR A 65 1.93 16.57 21.85
N GLY A 66 2.15 15.55 22.68
CA GLY A 66 1.14 14.55 23.00
C GLY A 66 0.82 13.59 21.85
N ALA A 67 1.81 13.31 20.98
CA ALA A 67 1.66 12.50 19.78
C ALA A 67 1.83 10.99 20.03
N GLN A 68 2.43 10.58 21.14
CA GLN A 68 2.86 9.18 21.37
C GLN A 68 1.77 8.13 21.19
N THR A 69 0.51 8.49 21.44
CA THR A 69 -0.65 7.59 21.33
C THR A 69 -1.61 7.99 20.21
N LYS A 70 -1.29 9.04 19.43
CA LYS A 70 -2.19 9.62 18.42
C LYS A 70 -1.72 9.44 17.00
N ILE A 71 -0.53 8.88 16.78
CA ILE A 71 -0.03 8.59 15.44
C ILE A 71 -0.95 7.59 14.74
N LYS A 72 -1.21 7.85 13.45
CA LYS A 72 -2.10 7.00 12.65
C LYS A 72 -1.33 5.84 12.02
N ALA A 73 -1.89 4.64 12.07
CA ALA A 73 -1.41 3.52 11.28
C ALA A 73 -1.80 3.74 9.81
N ALA A 74 -0.84 4.16 9.00
CA ALA A 74 -1.06 4.53 7.61
C ALA A 74 0.27 4.70 6.86
N ARG A 75 0.19 4.90 5.54
CA ARG A 75 1.31 5.30 4.70
C ARG A 75 1.34 6.83 4.58
N PHE A 76 2.50 7.42 4.86
CA PHE A 76 2.75 8.85 4.78
C PHE A 76 3.79 9.18 3.71
N LYS A 77 3.61 10.32 3.05
CA LYS A 77 4.63 10.91 2.17
C LYS A 77 5.31 12.04 2.95
N ILE A 78 6.53 11.79 3.38
CA ILE A 78 7.32 12.73 4.18
C ILE A 78 8.14 13.60 3.23
N PRO A 79 7.86 14.92 3.10
CA PRO A 79 8.70 15.85 2.35
C PRO A 79 10.02 16.11 3.10
N ASN A 80 10.98 16.74 2.40
CA ASN A 80 12.17 17.30 3.05
C ASN A 80 11.80 18.49 3.94
N ASP A 81 12.75 18.89 4.77
CA ASP A 81 12.72 20.11 5.57
C ASP A 81 11.61 20.19 6.63
N LEU A 82 11.16 19.05 7.13
CA LEU A 82 10.24 19.01 8.26
C LEU A 82 11.01 19.10 9.60
N SER A 83 10.53 19.97 10.49
CA SER A 83 10.93 19.91 11.89
C SER A 83 10.35 18.68 12.60
N TYR A 84 10.81 18.37 13.81
CA TYR A 84 10.21 17.28 14.60
C TYR A 84 8.71 17.51 14.85
N LEU A 85 8.30 18.76 15.09
CA LEU A 85 6.88 19.06 15.31
C LEU A 85 6.05 18.93 14.06
N ASP A 86 6.57 19.37 12.89
CA ASP A 86 5.88 19.20 11.62
C ASP A 86 5.73 17.72 11.24
N LEU A 87 6.76 16.91 11.51
CA LEU A 87 6.72 15.47 11.28
C LEU A 87 5.70 14.78 12.20
N LEU A 88 5.62 15.18 13.46
CA LEU A 88 4.63 14.68 14.40
C LEU A 88 3.22 15.11 14.01
N ASP A 89 3.04 16.37 13.59
CA ASP A 89 1.77 16.86 13.08
C ASP A 89 1.32 16.11 11.82
N LEU A 90 2.26 15.83 10.90
CA LEU A 90 2.01 14.99 9.73
C LEU A 90 1.46 13.61 10.15
N PHE A 91 2.04 12.96 11.15
CA PHE A 91 1.59 11.64 11.60
C PHE A 91 0.27 11.67 12.37
N VAL A 92 -0.06 12.76 13.03
CA VAL A 92 -1.30 12.91 13.81
C VAL A 92 -2.45 13.48 12.95
N ASN A 93 -2.19 14.56 12.22
CA ASN A 93 -3.22 15.34 11.54
C ASN A 93 -3.10 15.32 10.02
N GLY A 94 -1.88 15.03 9.51
CA GLY A 94 -1.58 15.14 8.08
C GLY A 94 -2.32 14.14 7.18
N PRO A 95 -2.18 14.32 5.87
CA PRO A 95 -2.74 13.41 4.87
C PRO A 95 -2.08 12.04 4.96
N ALA A 96 -2.89 11.00 5.05
CA ALA A 96 -2.45 9.63 5.21
C ALA A 96 -3.18 8.70 4.24
N ASP A 97 -2.46 7.71 3.71
CA ASP A 97 -3.03 6.64 2.90
C ASP A 97 -3.29 5.43 3.81
N TYR A 98 -4.56 5.18 4.08
CA TYR A 98 -4.95 4.08 4.96
C TYR A 98 -4.95 2.74 4.25
N LEU A 99 -4.56 1.70 4.97
CA LEU A 99 -4.66 0.32 4.49
C LEU A 99 -6.14 -0.08 4.42
N ARG A 100 -6.58 -0.52 3.23
CA ARG A 100 -7.97 -0.94 2.97
C ARG A 100 -8.00 -2.40 2.54
N SER A 101 -9.08 -3.08 2.89
CA SER A 101 -9.33 -4.43 2.43
C SER A 101 -10.21 -4.41 1.18
N ILE A 102 -9.70 -4.98 0.07
CA ILE A 102 -10.46 -5.17 -1.17
C ILE A 102 -10.68 -6.66 -1.37
N ARG A 103 -11.95 -7.07 -1.45
CA ARG A 103 -12.31 -8.45 -1.79
C ARG A 103 -12.62 -8.55 -3.27
N ILE A 104 -11.90 -9.39 -3.99
CA ILE A 104 -12.24 -9.83 -5.34
C ILE A 104 -13.08 -11.09 -5.21
N ASN A 105 -14.24 -11.12 -5.86
CA ASN A 105 -15.09 -12.31 -5.92
C ASN A 105 -14.95 -12.97 -7.29
N ASP A 106 -15.31 -14.24 -7.36
CA ASP A 106 -15.30 -14.99 -8.63
C ASP A 106 -16.23 -14.38 -9.68
N GLY A 107 -15.81 -14.39 -10.93
CA GLY A 107 -16.60 -13.91 -12.07
C GLY A 107 -16.69 -12.39 -12.20
N GLN A 108 -15.89 -11.64 -11.48
CA GLN A 108 -15.82 -10.18 -11.63
C GLN A 108 -14.96 -9.76 -12.80
N THR A 109 -15.49 -8.89 -13.67
CA THR A 109 -14.76 -8.34 -14.82
C THR A 109 -13.76 -7.25 -14.40
N LEU A 110 -12.76 -6.98 -15.23
CA LEU A 110 -11.82 -5.87 -15.02
C LEU A 110 -12.53 -4.52 -14.88
N LYS A 111 -13.59 -4.27 -15.63
CA LYS A 111 -14.39 -3.04 -15.54
C LYS A 111 -15.02 -2.89 -14.15
N TRP A 112 -15.61 -3.98 -13.64
CA TRP A 112 -16.21 -3.98 -12.31
C TRP A 112 -15.13 -3.81 -11.22
N LEU A 113 -13.98 -4.47 -11.39
CA LEU A 113 -12.87 -4.36 -10.46
C LEU A 113 -12.27 -2.95 -10.45
N GLY A 114 -12.14 -2.31 -11.62
CA GLY A 114 -11.73 -0.90 -11.71
C GLY A 114 -12.67 0.05 -10.98
N ALA A 115 -14.00 -0.15 -11.11
CA ALA A 115 -14.98 0.63 -10.34
C ALA A 115 -14.84 0.42 -8.83
N LYS A 116 -14.56 -0.81 -8.41
CA LYS A 116 -14.34 -1.17 -7.00
C LYS A 116 -13.05 -0.55 -6.44
N VAL A 117 -11.96 -0.62 -7.19
CA VAL A 117 -10.68 0.01 -6.83
C VAL A 117 -10.84 1.52 -6.66
N LYS A 118 -11.58 2.19 -7.56
CA LYS A 118 -11.89 3.63 -7.43
C LYS A 118 -12.66 3.94 -6.15
N ARG A 119 -13.69 3.16 -5.84
CA ARG A 119 -14.54 3.37 -4.67
C ARG A 119 -13.81 3.10 -3.35
N ASP A 120 -13.07 1.98 -3.28
CA ASP A 120 -12.54 1.45 -2.02
C ASP A 120 -11.16 2.02 -1.68
N VAL A 121 -10.31 2.31 -2.69
CA VAL A 121 -8.93 2.81 -2.50
C VAL A 121 -8.59 4.09 -3.24
N LYS A 122 -9.58 4.76 -3.84
CA LYS A 122 -9.44 6.10 -4.46
C LYS A 122 -8.44 6.14 -5.63
N VAL A 123 -8.34 5.05 -6.37
CA VAL A 123 -7.48 4.94 -7.57
C VAL A 123 -8.35 5.04 -8.82
N ASP A 124 -7.88 5.77 -9.82
CA ASP A 124 -8.68 5.97 -11.03
C ASP A 124 -8.98 4.67 -11.77
N SER A 125 -10.27 4.43 -12.03
CA SER A 125 -10.78 3.21 -12.67
C SER A 125 -10.25 3.02 -14.09
N ALA A 126 -10.16 4.10 -14.87
CA ALA A 126 -9.70 4.02 -16.24
C ALA A 126 -8.21 3.67 -16.30
N SER A 127 -7.40 4.32 -15.47
CA SER A 127 -5.97 4.03 -15.35
C SER A 127 -5.71 2.58 -14.95
N PHE A 128 -6.49 2.04 -14.01
CA PHE A 128 -6.40 0.64 -13.59
C PHE A 128 -6.74 -0.32 -14.75
N VAL A 129 -7.87 -0.10 -15.43
CA VAL A 129 -8.32 -0.97 -16.53
C VAL A 129 -7.37 -0.88 -17.73
N ASN A 130 -6.93 0.32 -18.10
CA ASN A 130 -6.00 0.53 -19.20
C ASN A 130 -4.68 -0.21 -18.94
N LEU A 131 -4.13 -0.14 -17.74
CA LEU A 131 -2.91 -0.85 -17.40
C LEU A 131 -3.10 -2.38 -17.38
N ALA A 132 -4.25 -2.85 -16.89
CA ALA A 132 -4.60 -4.28 -16.89
C ALA A 132 -4.85 -4.86 -18.29
N THR A 133 -4.92 -4.02 -19.32
CA THR A 133 -5.03 -4.39 -20.75
C THR A 133 -3.85 -3.91 -21.59
N ASP A 134 -2.83 -3.34 -20.97
CA ASP A 134 -1.60 -2.90 -21.65
C ASP A 134 -0.67 -4.10 -21.89
N LYS A 135 -0.37 -4.37 -23.17
CA LYS A 135 0.47 -5.50 -23.58
C LYS A 135 1.88 -5.45 -23.02
N ASN A 136 2.49 -4.26 -22.95
CA ASN A 136 3.85 -4.12 -22.47
C ASN A 136 3.93 -4.42 -20.97
N PHE A 137 2.95 -3.91 -20.23
CA PHE A 137 2.85 -4.18 -18.81
C PHE A 137 2.56 -5.67 -18.54
N ILE A 138 1.62 -6.28 -19.26
CA ILE A 138 1.29 -7.70 -19.15
C ILE A 138 2.51 -8.59 -19.47
N SER A 139 3.26 -8.24 -20.52
CA SER A 139 4.52 -8.92 -20.86
C SER A 139 5.57 -8.80 -19.77
N SER A 140 5.64 -7.66 -19.05
CA SER A 140 6.55 -7.48 -17.92
C SER A 140 6.22 -8.39 -16.73
N LEU A 141 4.99 -8.90 -16.65
CA LEU A 141 4.56 -9.91 -15.66
C LEU A 141 4.83 -11.35 -16.13
N GLY A 142 5.46 -11.55 -17.30
CA GLY A 142 5.74 -12.86 -17.86
C GLY A 142 4.56 -13.50 -18.60
N LEU A 143 3.53 -12.72 -18.93
CA LEU A 143 2.34 -13.19 -19.65
C LEU A 143 2.33 -12.70 -21.09
N ASN A 144 1.86 -13.52 -22.01
CA ASN A 144 1.73 -13.18 -23.43
C ASN A 144 0.25 -13.14 -23.85
N TYR A 145 -0.51 -12.25 -23.18
CA TYR A 145 -1.95 -12.08 -23.42
C TYR A 145 -2.30 -10.60 -23.55
N ASN A 146 -3.54 -10.30 -23.93
CA ASN A 146 -4.01 -8.93 -24.16
C ASN A 146 -4.78 -8.36 -22.95
N THR A 147 -4.96 -9.13 -21.88
CA THR A 147 -5.75 -8.77 -20.71
C THR A 147 -5.33 -9.60 -19.50
N LEU A 148 -5.42 -8.98 -18.33
CA LEU A 148 -5.27 -9.68 -17.05
C LEU A 148 -6.61 -10.22 -16.50
N GLU A 149 -7.69 -10.19 -17.28
CA GLU A 149 -8.95 -10.79 -16.87
C GLU A 149 -8.77 -12.29 -16.62
N GLY A 150 -9.24 -12.77 -15.45
CA GLY A 150 -8.99 -14.14 -14.99
C GLY A 150 -7.69 -14.33 -14.19
N TYR A 151 -6.71 -13.45 -14.33
CA TYR A 151 -5.42 -13.52 -13.61
C TYR A 151 -5.39 -12.71 -12.30
N LEU A 152 -6.42 -11.93 -12.02
CA LEU A 152 -6.58 -11.21 -10.75
C LEU A 152 -7.43 -12.06 -9.80
N PHE A 153 -6.76 -12.85 -8.97
CA PHE A 153 -7.36 -13.95 -8.22
C PHE A 153 -8.38 -13.50 -7.17
N SER A 154 -9.44 -14.29 -7.00
CA SER A 154 -10.50 -14.04 -6.01
C SER A 154 -10.00 -14.30 -4.58
N LYS A 155 -9.76 -13.21 -3.86
CA LYS A 155 -9.23 -13.18 -2.49
C LYS A 155 -9.51 -11.81 -1.88
N THR A 156 -9.33 -11.69 -0.57
CA THR A 156 -9.26 -10.39 0.11
C THR A 156 -7.81 -9.92 0.18
N TYR A 157 -7.57 -8.73 -0.33
CA TYR A 157 -6.26 -8.09 -0.38
C TYR A 157 -6.22 -6.86 0.49
N LYS A 158 -5.07 -6.59 1.11
CA LYS A 158 -4.80 -5.32 1.78
C LYS A 158 -4.03 -4.40 0.83
N VAL A 159 -4.57 -3.21 0.59
CA VAL A 159 -4.02 -2.21 -0.34
C VAL A 159 -4.12 -0.84 0.29
N TYR A 160 -3.09 -0.01 0.14
CA TYR A 160 -3.14 1.37 0.60
C TYR A 160 -4.01 2.23 -0.32
N GLU A 161 -4.76 3.18 0.26
CA GLU A 161 -5.46 4.21 -0.52
C GLU A 161 -4.44 4.94 -1.42
N ARG A 162 -4.89 5.39 -2.60
CA ARG A 162 -4.06 6.11 -3.58
C ARG A 162 -2.76 5.40 -4.01
N SER A 163 -2.67 4.07 -3.82
CA SER A 163 -1.62 3.26 -4.43
C SER A 163 -1.65 3.41 -5.96
N SER A 164 -0.52 3.20 -6.62
CA SER A 164 -0.50 3.21 -8.09
C SER A 164 -1.31 2.02 -8.65
N PRO A 165 -1.92 2.15 -9.84
CA PRO A 165 -2.57 1.01 -10.51
C PRO A 165 -1.65 -0.19 -10.66
N GLU A 166 -0.38 0.05 -10.93
CA GLU A 166 0.65 -0.99 -11.05
C GLU A 166 0.86 -1.76 -9.75
N GLU A 167 0.98 -1.06 -8.62
CA GLU A 167 1.11 -1.68 -7.29
C GLU A 167 -0.09 -2.59 -6.99
N ILE A 168 -1.30 -2.10 -7.24
CA ILE A 168 -2.54 -2.85 -7.00
C ILE A 168 -2.61 -4.10 -7.86
N ILE A 169 -2.32 -3.98 -9.17
CA ILE A 169 -2.35 -5.12 -10.09
C ILE A 169 -1.30 -6.15 -9.68
N LYS A 170 -0.09 -5.74 -9.32
CA LYS A 170 0.96 -6.65 -8.83
C LYS A 170 0.55 -7.42 -7.57
N ILE A 171 -0.13 -6.75 -6.63
CA ILE A 171 -0.67 -7.39 -5.41
C ILE A 171 -1.72 -8.46 -5.79
N PHE A 172 -2.65 -8.14 -6.69
CA PHE A 172 -3.69 -9.06 -7.13
C PHE A 172 -3.13 -10.23 -7.95
N TYR A 173 -2.20 -9.95 -8.85
CA TYR A 173 -1.52 -10.95 -9.66
C TYR A 173 -0.64 -11.88 -8.80
N LYS A 174 0.02 -11.34 -7.78
CA LYS A 174 0.73 -12.17 -6.81
C LYS A 174 -0.20 -13.17 -6.12
N GLY A 175 -1.44 -12.78 -5.80
CA GLY A 175 -2.45 -13.72 -5.27
C GLY A 175 -2.72 -14.89 -6.21
N PHE A 176 -2.71 -14.66 -7.52
CA PHE A 176 -2.83 -15.72 -8.53
C PHE A 176 -1.58 -16.61 -8.56
N THR A 177 -0.39 -16.04 -8.61
CA THR A 177 0.86 -16.83 -8.67
C THR A 177 1.09 -17.64 -7.40
N ASP A 178 0.69 -17.13 -6.23
CA ASP A 178 0.76 -17.85 -4.96
C ASP A 178 -0.23 -19.03 -4.92
N PHE A 179 -1.37 -18.93 -5.63
CA PHE A 179 -2.36 -20.01 -5.73
C PHE A 179 -2.01 -21.02 -6.82
N PHE A 180 -1.61 -20.54 -8.01
CA PHE A 180 -1.30 -21.38 -9.16
C PHE A 180 0.14 -21.89 -9.08
N VAL A 181 0.42 -22.68 -8.04
CA VAL A 181 1.73 -23.26 -7.76
C VAL A 181 2.10 -24.36 -8.76
N ASP A 182 3.36 -24.83 -8.71
CA ASP A 182 3.91 -25.76 -9.67
C ASP A 182 3.10 -27.05 -9.79
N THR A 183 2.51 -27.55 -8.70
CA THR A 183 1.62 -28.73 -8.71
C THR A 183 0.37 -28.55 -9.58
N LEU A 184 -0.19 -27.36 -9.67
CA LEU A 184 -1.32 -27.07 -10.55
C LEU A 184 -0.87 -26.91 -12.01
N LYS A 185 0.31 -26.34 -12.25
CA LYS A 185 0.93 -26.28 -13.58
C LYS A 185 1.20 -27.67 -14.11
N GLU A 186 1.84 -28.54 -13.32
CA GLU A 186 2.08 -29.94 -13.70
C GLU A 186 0.79 -30.71 -14.00
N ARG A 187 -0.30 -30.44 -13.29
CA ARG A 187 -1.60 -31.04 -13.59
C ARG A 187 -2.19 -30.53 -14.90
N ALA A 188 -2.08 -29.24 -15.17
CA ALA A 188 -2.50 -28.65 -16.43
C ALA A 188 -1.72 -29.28 -17.60
N ASP A 189 -0.39 -29.38 -17.48
CA ASP A 189 0.48 -29.97 -18.48
C ASP A 189 0.14 -31.45 -18.74
N LYS A 190 -0.18 -32.24 -17.69
CA LYS A 190 -0.59 -33.65 -17.81
C LYS A 190 -1.88 -33.84 -18.61
N ILE A 191 -2.77 -32.86 -18.59
CA ILE A 191 -4.02 -32.88 -19.40
C ILE A 191 -3.90 -32.10 -20.70
N GLY A 192 -2.68 -31.61 -21.04
CA GLY A 192 -2.39 -30.90 -22.26
C GLY A 192 -2.97 -29.50 -22.35
N LEU A 193 -3.25 -28.86 -21.20
CA LEU A 193 -3.81 -27.50 -21.15
C LEU A 193 -2.78 -26.51 -20.64
N SER A 194 -2.68 -25.36 -21.30
CA SER A 194 -1.97 -24.20 -20.76
C SER A 194 -2.71 -23.60 -19.55
N VAL A 195 -2.01 -22.82 -18.73
CA VAL A 195 -2.61 -22.09 -17.60
C VAL A 195 -3.80 -21.24 -18.05
N HIS A 196 -3.71 -20.59 -19.21
CA HIS A 196 -4.79 -19.78 -19.76
C HIS A 196 -6.02 -20.60 -20.14
N GLU A 197 -5.83 -21.77 -20.75
CA GLU A 197 -6.94 -22.68 -21.10
C GLU A 197 -7.61 -23.24 -19.85
N VAL A 198 -6.85 -23.54 -18.80
CA VAL A 198 -7.42 -23.93 -17.48
C VAL A 198 -8.27 -22.81 -16.91
N LEU A 199 -7.80 -21.55 -16.92
CA LEU A 199 -8.57 -20.40 -16.43
C LEU A 199 -9.83 -20.17 -17.29
N THR A 200 -9.73 -20.30 -18.59
CA THR A 200 -10.85 -20.18 -19.52
C THR A 200 -11.90 -21.24 -19.24
N LEU A 201 -11.50 -22.50 -19.10
CA LEU A 201 -12.39 -23.60 -18.78
C LEU A 201 -13.06 -23.40 -17.42
N ALA A 202 -12.31 -22.98 -16.40
CA ALA A 202 -12.84 -22.67 -15.08
C ALA A 202 -13.90 -21.54 -15.13
N SER A 203 -13.69 -20.53 -15.96
CA SER A 203 -14.63 -19.43 -16.16
C SER A 203 -15.93 -19.89 -16.81
N ILE A 204 -15.86 -20.77 -17.80
CA ILE A 204 -17.03 -21.37 -18.47
C ILE A 204 -17.82 -22.21 -17.47
N ILE A 205 -17.16 -23.12 -16.74
CA ILE A 205 -17.80 -23.99 -15.74
C ILE A 205 -18.50 -23.13 -14.67
N LYS A 206 -17.85 -22.07 -14.21
CA LYS A 206 -18.44 -21.16 -13.22
C LYS A 206 -19.66 -20.42 -13.75
N GLY A 207 -19.61 -19.99 -15.02
CA GLY A 207 -20.75 -19.34 -15.69
C GLY A 207 -21.97 -20.26 -15.76
N GLU A 208 -21.80 -21.49 -16.21
CA GLU A 208 -22.86 -22.51 -16.31
C GLU A 208 -23.45 -22.88 -14.94
N THR A 209 -22.60 -23.08 -13.92
CA THR A 209 -23.05 -23.39 -12.56
C THR A 209 -23.92 -22.27 -11.97
N ASN A 210 -23.55 -21.01 -12.21
CA ASN A 210 -24.34 -19.87 -11.74
C ASN A 210 -25.72 -19.77 -12.46
N GLN A 211 -25.81 -20.17 -13.73
CA GLN A 211 -27.09 -20.20 -14.44
C GLN A 211 -28.00 -21.31 -13.89
N LEU A 212 -27.44 -22.51 -13.68
CA LEU A 212 -28.22 -23.64 -13.12
C LEU A 212 -28.80 -23.33 -11.75
N MET A 213 -28.05 -22.65 -10.87
CA MET A 213 -28.58 -22.27 -9.55
C MET A 213 -29.70 -21.24 -9.63
N LYS A 214 -29.65 -20.30 -10.59
CA LYS A 214 -30.76 -19.32 -10.80
C LYS A 214 -32.01 -19.90 -11.39
N CYS A 215 -31.96 -21.07 -12.04
CA CYS A 215 -33.13 -21.76 -12.57
C CYS A 215 -33.83 -22.63 -11.53
N GLN A 216 -33.26 -22.79 -10.33
CA GLN A 216 -33.81 -23.59 -9.23
C GLN A 216 -34.52 -22.75 -8.14
N GLU A 217 -34.42 -21.42 -8.24
CA GLU A 217 -35.19 -20.45 -7.43
C GLU A 217 -36.45 -19.99 -8.19
#